data_706b8ed0b1ebe5e6f9332a7dde1c6fa8
#
_entry.id   706b8ed0b1ebe5e6f9332a7dde1c6fa8
#
_cell.length_a   1.000
_cell.length_b   1.000
_cell.length_c   1.000
_cell.angle_alpha   90.00
_cell.angle_beta   90.00
_cell.angle_gamma   90.00
#
_symmetry.space_group_name_H-M   'P 1'
#
loop_
_entity.id
_entity.type
_entity.pdbx_description
1 polymer ?
#
loop_
_entity_poly.entity_id
_entity_poly.type
_entity_poly.pdbx_seq_one_letter_code
_entity_poly.pdbx_strand_id
1 'polypeptide(L)'
;MKKLLLFLLLLPTFAFAQLRDSVLIKSPIFVVMYSEVYQQPLWVQYSVLCPTGSASRAGMDFYTCDSVKTSDNADYVSNVYDKGHMAPDGDLSWDPQVEYESFLMTNMAPQAGSLNRGIWKLLETSVRGWAVQRNQ
;
A
#
# COMPACT_ATOMS: atom_id res chain seq x y z
N MET A 1 59.65 -11.77 0.88
CA MET A 1 58.34 -12.44 1.00
C MET A 1 57.50 -11.77 2.08
N LYS A 2 56.89 -10.61 1.82
CA LYS A 2 55.91 -9.93 2.75
C LYS A 2 55.12 -8.88 1.98
N LYS A 3 54.25 -9.27 1.03
CA LYS A 3 53.31 -8.35 0.37
C LYS A 3 52.07 -9.10 -0.12
N LEU A 4 51.35 -9.83 0.74
CA LEU A 4 50.11 -10.49 0.33
C LEU A 4 49.07 -10.51 1.45
N LEU A 5 48.92 -9.42 2.21
CA LEU A 5 47.90 -9.38 3.27
C LEU A 5 47.06 -8.10 3.30
N LEU A 6 46.98 -7.35 2.21
CA LEU A 6 46.24 -6.07 2.21
C LEU A 6 45.04 -6.04 1.28
N PHE A 7 44.52 -7.17 0.79
CA PHE A 7 43.41 -7.18 -0.19
C PHE A 7 42.12 -7.78 0.31
N LEU A 8 42.01 -8.14 1.61
CA LEU A 8 40.83 -8.86 2.12
C LEU A 8 39.92 -8.03 3.02
N LEU A 9 40.12 -6.72 3.15
CA LEU A 9 39.34 -5.87 4.06
C LEU A 9 38.41 -4.86 3.38
N LEU A 10 38.26 -4.90 2.07
CA LEU A 10 37.42 -3.93 1.33
C LEU A 10 36.10 -4.51 0.76
N LEU A 11 35.78 -5.76 1.02
CA LEU A 11 34.59 -6.41 0.44
C LEU A 11 33.29 -6.37 1.25
N PRO A 12 33.20 -5.99 2.52
CA PRO A 12 31.90 -6.02 3.21
C PRO A 12 31.08 -4.73 3.12
N THR A 13 31.57 -3.64 2.51
CA THR A 13 30.83 -2.36 2.55
C THR A 13 29.78 -2.20 1.46
N PHE A 14 29.79 -3.03 0.43
CA PHE A 14 28.80 -2.95 -0.66
C PHE A 14 27.49 -3.72 -0.41
N ALA A 15 27.46 -4.63 0.54
CA ALA A 15 26.28 -5.48 0.77
C ALA A 15 25.18 -4.82 1.63
N PHE A 16 25.47 -3.72 2.32
CA PHE A 16 24.50 -3.06 3.22
C PHE A 16 23.78 -1.85 2.63
N ALA A 17 24.17 -1.37 1.46
CA ALA A 17 23.55 -0.21 0.83
C ALA A 17 22.20 -0.52 0.14
N GLN A 18 21.83 -1.79 -0.04
CA GLN A 18 20.66 -2.21 -0.82
C GLN A 18 19.42 -2.52 0.03
N LEU A 19 19.45 -2.35 1.34
CA LEU A 19 18.36 -2.70 2.26
C LEU A 19 17.54 -1.49 2.80
N ARG A 20 17.71 -0.29 2.26
CA ARG A 20 17.02 0.91 2.75
C ARG A 20 16.16 1.57 1.69
N ASP A 21 15.38 0.79 0.97
CA ASP A 21 14.48 1.34 -0.03
C ASP A 21 13.00 1.28 0.40
N SER A 22 12.74 1.03 1.65
CA SER A 22 11.40 1.03 2.19
C SER A 22 11.22 2.07 3.28
N VAL A 23 10.13 2.84 3.19
CA VAL A 23 9.74 3.88 4.14
C VAL A 23 8.50 3.42 4.90
N LEU A 24 8.54 3.52 6.23
CA LEU A 24 7.37 3.27 7.07
C LEU A 24 6.54 4.55 7.17
N ILE A 25 5.38 4.55 6.55
CA ILE A 25 4.41 5.65 6.58
C ILE A 25 3.33 5.31 7.59
N LYS A 26 3.06 6.22 8.52
CA LYS A 26 1.99 6.08 9.51
C LYS A 26 0.96 7.17 9.31
N SER A 27 -0.26 6.78 9.03
CA SER A 27 -1.43 7.65 9.06
C SER A 27 -2.33 7.24 10.24
N PRO A 28 -3.31 8.06 10.62
CA PRO A 28 -4.29 7.68 11.65
C PRO A 28 -5.09 6.42 11.32
N ILE A 29 -5.23 6.07 10.04
CA ILE A 29 -6.12 5.01 9.56
C ILE A 29 -5.38 3.73 9.14
N PHE A 30 -4.12 3.83 8.68
CA PHE A 30 -3.31 2.68 8.30
C PHE A 30 -1.81 2.93 8.47
N VAL A 31 -1.05 1.86 8.53
CA VAL A 31 0.41 1.87 8.51
C VAL A 31 0.85 1.16 7.23
N VAL A 32 1.74 1.79 6.46
CA VAL A 32 2.25 1.26 5.19
C VAL A 32 3.76 1.14 5.25
N MET A 33 4.30 0.00 4.87
CA MET A 33 5.69 -0.11 4.43
C MET A 33 5.71 0.09 2.92
N TYR A 34 6.32 1.17 2.47
CA TYR A 34 6.28 1.60 1.08
C TYR A 34 7.66 1.55 0.43
N SER A 35 7.74 1.10 -0.81
CA SER A 35 8.97 1.16 -1.61
C SER A 35 8.88 2.31 -2.61
N GLU A 36 9.82 3.28 -2.52
CA GLU A 36 9.93 4.38 -3.48
C GLU A 36 10.51 3.92 -4.82
N VAL A 37 11.29 2.83 -4.85
CA VAL A 37 11.82 2.25 -6.08
C VAL A 37 10.72 1.56 -6.88
N TYR A 38 9.93 0.72 -6.23
CA TYR A 38 8.80 0.07 -6.88
C TYR A 38 7.55 0.93 -6.97
N GLN A 39 7.53 2.05 -6.25
CA GLN A 39 6.40 2.99 -6.14
C GLN A 39 5.08 2.27 -5.79
N GLN A 40 5.15 1.36 -4.81
CA GLN A 40 4.00 0.60 -4.33
C GLN A 40 4.18 0.15 -2.88
N PRO A 41 3.09 -0.13 -2.15
CA PRO A 41 3.15 -0.70 -0.81
C PRO A 41 3.71 -2.12 -0.85
N LEU A 42 4.61 -2.44 0.10
CA LEU A 42 5.07 -3.80 0.36
C LEU A 42 4.09 -4.53 1.28
N TRP A 43 3.50 -3.83 2.22
CA TRP A 43 2.38 -4.27 3.05
C TRP A 43 1.65 -3.08 3.63
N VAL A 44 0.38 -3.29 3.96
CA VAL A 44 -0.49 -2.32 4.64
C VAL A 44 -1.13 -3.00 5.85
N GLN A 45 -1.15 -2.31 6.98
CA GLN A 45 -1.85 -2.72 8.19
C GLN A 45 -2.91 -1.68 8.53
N TYR A 46 -4.15 -2.13 8.74
CA TYR A 46 -5.27 -1.30 9.13
C TYR A 46 -6.24 -2.09 10.01
N SER A 47 -7.21 -1.39 10.61
CA SER A 47 -8.27 -2.00 11.41
C SER A 47 -9.60 -1.90 10.69
N VAL A 48 -10.31 -3.00 10.58
CA VAL A 48 -11.69 -3.01 10.09
C VAL A 48 -12.62 -2.69 11.25
N LEU A 49 -13.26 -1.51 11.19
CA LEU A 49 -14.24 -1.09 12.20
C LEU A 49 -15.63 -1.64 11.84
N CYS A 50 -16.48 -1.77 12.84
CA CYS A 50 -17.87 -2.17 12.67
C CYS A 50 -18.78 -1.18 13.42
N PRO A 51 -19.79 -0.59 12.75
CA PRO A 51 -20.08 -0.72 11.30
C PRO A 51 -19.02 -0.03 10.43
N THR A 52 -18.83 -0.53 9.20
CA THR A 52 -17.86 0.04 8.26
C THR A 52 -18.33 1.38 7.67
N GLY A 53 -19.58 1.74 7.86
CA GLY A 53 -20.15 2.99 7.36
C GLY A 53 -20.68 2.90 5.93
N SER A 54 -21.02 4.05 5.37
CA SER A 54 -21.61 4.19 4.05
C SER A 54 -21.21 5.51 3.37
N ALA A 55 -20.06 6.07 3.68
CA ALA A 55 -19.53 7.22 2.98
C ALA A 55 -19.43 6.91 1.49
N SER A 56 -19.58 7.94 0.65
CA SER A 56 -19.63 7.77 -0.80
C SER A 56 -18.30 8.16 -1.42
N ARG A 57 -17.71 7.23 -2.15
CA ARG A 57 -16.53 7.48 -2.99
C ARG A 57 -16.80 8.34 -4.23
N ALA A 58 -18.04 8.76 -4.45
CA ALA A 58 -18.41 9.56 -5.62
C ALA A 58 -17.63 10.89 -5.65
N GLY A 59 -16.91 11.13 -6.74
CA GLY A 59 -16.06 12.32 -6.89
C GLY A 59 -14.67 12.21 -6.26
N MET A 60 -14.33 11.11 -5.61
CA MET A 60 -12.97 10.84 -5.14
C MET A 60 -12.08 10.37 -6.30
N ASP A 61 -10.85 10.85 -6.33
CA ASP A 61 -9.80 10.37 -7.25
C ASP A 61 -8.53 10.07 -6.46
N PHE A 62 -7.66 9.29 -7.06
CA PHE A 62 -6.38 8.90 -6.47
C PHE A 62 -5.41 10.09 -6.48
N TYR A 63 -4.66 10.24 -5.41
CA TYR A 63 -3.72 11.34 -5.24
C TYR A 63 -2.39 10.89 -4.66
N THR A 64 -1.34 11.65 -5.00
CA THR A 64 0.04 11.37 -4.59
C THR A 64 0.27 11.76 -3.13
N CYS A 65 1.30 11.17 -2.51
CA CYS A 65 1.76 11.54 -1.19
C CYS A 65 2.97 12.48 -1.31
N ASP A 66 2.94 13.63 -0.63
CA ASP A 66 4.04 14.62 -0.71
C ASP A 66 5.32 14.17 0.00
N SER A 67 5.23 13.21 0.91
CA SER A 67 6.36 12.77 1.75
C SER A 67 7.24 11.70 1.11
N VAL A 68 6.74 11.02 0.06
CA VAL A 68 7.45 9.94 -0.64
C VAL A 68 7.12 9.97 -2.13
N LYS A 69 8.06 9.48 -2.94
CA LYS A 69 7.80 9.33 -4.37
C LYS A 69 6.80 8.20 -4.62
N THR A 70 5.62 8.53 -5.17
CA THR A 70 4.59 7.56 -5.54
C THR A 70 4.41 7.49 -7.06
N SER A 71 3.80 6.42 -7.55
CA SER A 71 3.10 6.42 -8.83
C SER A 71 1.97 7.45 -8.81
N ASP A 72 1.45 7.78 -9.98
CA ASP A 72 0.33 8.70 -10.16
C ASP A 72 -0.72 8.13 -11.13
N ASN A 73 -1.74 8.93 -11.43
CA ASN A 73 -2.80 8.52 -12.35
C ASN A 73 -2.30 8.25 -13.77
N ALA A 74 -1.24 8.94 -14.23
CA ALA A 74 -0.70 8.78 -15.57
C ALA A 74 -0.02 7.43 -15.77
N ASP A 75 0.56 6.85 -14.72
CA ASP A 75 1.18 5.52 -14.75
C ASP A 75 0.18 4.40 -15.07
N TYR A 76 -1.13 4.67 -14.86
CA TYR A 76 -2.21 3.69 -15.07
C TYR A 76 -3.04 3.93 -16.36
N VAL A 77 -2.78 5.00 -17.11
CA VAL A 77 -3.62 5.37 -18.28
C VAL A 77 -3.53 4.36 -19.42
N SER A 78 -2.38 3.74 -19.64
CA SER A 78 -2.14 2.87 -20.81
C SER A 78 -1.66 1.47 -20.44
N ASN A 79 -1.84 1.07 -19.19
CA ASN A 79 -1.47 -0.26 -18.72
C ASN A 79 -2.69 -1.16 -18.48
N VAL A 80 -2.44 -2.44 -18.21
CA VAL A 80 -3.47 -3.47 -18.01
C VAL A 80 -3.89 -3.65 -16.56
N TYR A 81 -3.34 -2.83 -15.65
CA TYR A 81 -3.55 -2.95 -14.22
C TYR A 81 -4.53 -1.92 -13.70
N ASP A 82 -5.36 -2.35 -12.74
CA ASP A 82 -6.16 -1.46 -11.92
C ASP A 82 -5.29 -0.88 -10.78
N LYS A 83 -5.65 0.30 -10.29
CA LYS A 83 -5.19 0.82 -9.00
C LYS A 83 -5.91 0.05 -7.90
N GLY A 84 -5.27 -1.00 -7.37
CA GLY A 84 -5.86 -1.87 -6.36
C GLY A 84 -5.58 -1.36 -4.96
N HIS A 85 -6.63 -1.14 -4.18
CA HIS A 85 -6.51 -0.80 -2.77
C HIS A 85 -5.89 -1.96 -1.98
N MET A 86 -4.91 -1.66 -1.11
CA MET A 86 -4.40 -2.61 -0.12
C MET A 86 -5.22 -2.57 1.18
N ALA A 87 -5.56 -1.37 1.68
CA ALA A 87 -6.63 -1.14 2.66
C ALA A 87 -7.86 -0.67 1.89
N PRO A 88 -8.93 -1.49 1.77
CA PRO A 88 -10.08 -1.19 0.92
C PRO A 88 -10.86 0.03 1.39
N ASP A 89 -11.33 0.85 0.43
CA ASP A 89 -12.18 1.99 0.70
C ASP A 89 -13.45 1.62 1.48
N GLY A 90 -14.07 0.50 1.13
CA GLY A 90 -15.28 0.02 1.81
C GLY A 90 -15.07 -0.38 3.28
N ASP A 91 -13.83 -0.68 3.72
CA ASP A 91 -13.50 -0.94 5.12
C ASP A 91 -13.30 0.36 5.91
N LEU A 92 -13.04 1.46 5.20
CA LEU A 92 -12.72 2.78 5.73
C LEU A 92 -13.85 3.80 5.52
N SER A 93 -15.01 3.38 5.02
CA SER A 93 -16.15 4.24 4.65
C SER A 93 -17.01 4.71 5.85
N TRP A 94 -16.51 4.57 7.06
CA TRP A 94 -17.19 5.04 8.28
C TRP A 94 -17.09 6.57 8.49
N ASP A 95 -16.17 7.24 7.81
CA ASP A 95 -16.02 8.69 7.78
C ASP A 95 -15.56 9.12 6.38
N PRO A 96 -16.12 10.17 5.75
CA PRO A 96 -15.76 10.61 4.40
C PRO A 96 -14.31 11.03 4.25
N GLN A 97 -13.70 11.62 5.28
CA GLN A 97 -12.29 12.02 5.24
C GLN A 97 -11.39 10.77 5.30
N VAL A 98 -11.74 9.79 6.13
CA VAL A 98 -11.03 8.52 6.24
C VAL A 98 -11.12 7.73 4.94
N GLU A 99 -12.30 7.68 4.32
CA GLU A 99 -12.47 7.06 3.00
C GLU A 99 -11.61 7.76 1.95
N TYR A 100 -11.58 9.11 1.93
CA TYR A 100 -10.75 9.87 1.02
C TYR A 100 -9.24 9.53 1.19
N GLU A 101 -8.76 9.40 2.43
CA GLU A 101 -7.37 9.02 2.68
C GLU A 101 -7.03 7.62 2.15
N SER A 102 -8.01 6.71 1.99
CA SER A 102 -7.78 5.40 1.38
C SER A 102 -7.34 5.48 -0.09
N PHE A 103 -7.61 6.61 -0.78
CA PHE A 103 -7.22 6.87 -2.17
C PHE A 103 -5.80 7.40 -2.36
N LEU A 104 -5.00 7.51 -1.29
CA LEU A 104 -3.57 7.80 -1.39
C LEU A 104 -2.85 6.73 -2.23
N MET A 105 -2.00 7.16 -3.16
CA MET A 105 -1.20 6.26 -3.99
C MET A 105 -0.25 5.36 -3.16
N THR A 106 0.07 5.73 -1.93
CA THR A 106 0.82 4.86 -1.01
C THR A 106 0.04 3.63 -0.58
N ASN A 107 -1.29 3.62 -0.73
CA ASN A 107 -2.19 2.50 -0.46
C ASN A 107 -2.52 1.68 -1.73
N MET A 108 -1.99 2.08 -2.90
CA MET A 108 -2.31 1.44 -4.19
C MET A 108 -1.22 0.49 -4.64
N ALA A 109 -1.62 -0.71 -5.08
CA ALA A 109 -0.77 -1.64 -5.80
C ALA A 109 -1.33 -1.89 -7.21
N PRO A 110 -0.47 -2.09 -8.23
CA PRO A 110 -0.93 -2.51 -9.55
C PRO A 110 -1.50 -3.93 -9.47
N GLN A 111 -2.79 -4.08 -9.70
CA GLN A 111 -3.50 -5.35 -9.64
C GLN A 111 -4.12 -5.70 -11.00
N ALA A 112 -3.95 -6.95 -11.45
CA ALA A 112 -4.69 -7.43 -12.63
C ALA A 112 -6.21 -7.26 -12.39
N GLY A 113 -6.94 -6.76 -13.39
CA GLY A 113 -8.37 -6.47 -13.22
C GLY A 113 -9.20 -7.70 -12.82
N SER A 114 -8.81 -8.91 -13.26
CA SER A 114 -9.43 -10.17 -12.82
C SER A 114 -9.19 -10.49 -11.35
N LEU A 115 -8.02 -10.12 -10.81
CA LEU A 115 -7.71 -10.22 -9.38
C LEU A 115 -8.50 -9.17 -8.60
N ASN A 116 -8.31 -7.89 -8.92
CA ASN A 116 -8.86 -6.75 -8.18
C ASN A 116 -10.39 -6.81 -8.09
N ARG A 117 -11.05 -6.98 -9.24
CA ARG A 117 -12.52 -7.02 -9.36
C ARG A 117 -13.13 -8.40 -9.07
N GLY A 118 -12.27 -9.43 -8.90
CA GLY A 118 -12.65 -10.82 -8.64
C GLY A 118 -12.40 -11.26 -7.21
N ILE A 119 -11.40 -12.15 -7.04
CA ILE A 119 -11.13 -12.80 -5.74
C ILE A 119 -10.72 -11.82 -4.64
N TRP A 120 -10.03 -10.71 -4.98
CA TRP A 120 -9.65 -9.68 -4.02
C TRP A 120 -10.89 -9.01 -3.42
N LYS A 121 -11.84 -8.58 -4.27
CA LYS A 121 -13.13 -8.03 -3.83
C LYS A 121 -13.94 -9.02 -2.97
N LEU A 122 -13.87 -10.31 -3.26
CA LEU A 122 -14.53 -11.34 -2.44
C LEU A 122 -13.86 -11.45 -1.06
N LEU A 123 -12.53 -11.40 -1.00
CA LEU A 123 -11.78 -11.39 0.27
C LEU A 123 -12.17 -10.19 1.13
N GLU A 124 -12.15 -8.99 0.58
CA GLU A 124 -12.56 -7.75 1.27
C GLU A 124 -13.97 -7.89 1.86
N THR A 125 -14.93 -8.37 1.06
CA THR A 125 -16.31 -8.59 1.50
C THR A 125 -16.38 -9.60 2.65
N SER A 126 -15.60 -10.68 2.58
CA SER A 126 -15.54 -11.70 3.62
C SER A 126 -14.97 -11.16 4.92
N VAL A 127 -13.89 -10.38 4.84
CA VAL A 127 -13.25 -9.75 6.02
C VAL A 127 -14.23 -8.81 6.73
N ARG A 128 -14.95 -7.97 5.99
CA ARG A 128 -16.03 -7.11 6.55
C ARG A 128 -17.10 -7.95 7.23
N GLY A 129 -17.55 -9.04 6.60
CA GLY A 129 -18.53 -9.96 7.18
C GLY A 129 -18.06 -10.56 8.51
N TRP A 130 -16.81 -10.96 8.60
CA TRP A 130 -16.22 -11.49 9.85
C TRP A 130 -16.10 -10.43 10.94
N ALA A 131 -15.77 -9.19 10.60
CA ALA A 131 -15.73 -8.08 11.55
C ALA A 131 -17.11 -7.81 12.16
N VAL A 132 -18.17 -7.83 11.34
CA VAL A 132 -19.56 -7.69 11.82
C VAL A 132 -19.93 -8.82 12.79
N GLN A 133 -19.62 -10.08 12.45
CA GLN A 133 -19.95 -11.24 13.29
C GLN A 133 -19.24 -11.24 14.64
N ARG A 134 -18.02 -10.66 14.73
CA ARG A 134 -17.26 -10.61 15.99
C ARG A 134 -17.76 -9.55 16.97
N ASN A 135 -18.52 -8.57 16.49
CA ASN A 135 -19.04 -7.47 17.30
C ASN A 135 -20.52 -7.65 17.69
N GLN A 136 -21.13 -8.80 17.42
CA GLN A 136 -22.43 -9.25 17.90
C GLN A 136 -22.27 -10.18 19.11
#